data_bedb9f224de8835aa4943413217f0dd7
#
_entry.id   bedb9f224de8835aa4943413217f0dd7
#
_cell.length_a   1.000
_cell.length_b   1.000
_cell.length_c   1.000
_cell.angle_alpha   90.00
_cell.angle_beta   90.00
_cell.angle_gamma   90.00
#
_symmetry.space_group_name_H-M   'P 1'
#
loop_
_entity.id
_entity.type
_entity.pdbx_description
1 polymer ?
#
loop_
_entity_poly.entity_id
_entity_poly.type
_entity_poly.pdbx_seq_one_letter_code
_entity_poly.pdbx_strand_id
1 'polypeptide(L)'
;MAHGILQHLHPEAEVCSAGVRPASEVHPLAVKVMAEIGIDISSHYPKNVSQYLDQSWDYVITVCGGAKESCPKFIGEVGKCLHIGFDDPDAFTGSEERIIEEFRRVRDEIRCEMSKL
;
A
#
# COMPACT_ATOMS: atom_id res chain seq x y z
N MET A 1 1.80 -3.20 2.20
CA MET A 1 1.47 -4.43 1.44
C MET A 1 1.23 -4.17 -0.04
N ALA A 2 0.46 -3.17 -0.40
CA ALA A 2 0.16 -2.88 -1.80
C ALA A 2 1.41 -2.65 -2.67
N HIS A 3 2.40 -1.92 -2.17
CA HIS A 3 3.68 -1.69 -2.86
C HIS A 3 4.36 -3.01 -3.22
N GLY A 4 4.50 -3.92 -2.26
CA GLY A 4 5.16 -5.20 -2.49
C GLY A 4 4.42 -6.06 -3.50
N ILE A 5 3.10 -6.11 -3.40
CA ILE A 5 2.26 -6.88 -4.33
C ILE A 5 2.35 -6.32 -5.74
N LEU A 6 2.24 -5.00 -5.89
CA LEU A 6 2.29 -4.36 -7.20
C LEU A 6 3.66 -4.53 -7.87
N GLN A 7 4.74 -4.38 -7.10
CA GLN A 7 6.09 -4.60 -7.61
C GLN A 7 6.32 -6.06 -8.03
N HIS A 8 5.73 -7.00 -7.31
CA HIS A 8 5.81 -8.42 -7.65
C HIS A 8 5.08 -8.72 -8.97
N LEU A 9 3.91 -8.11 -9.18
CA LEU A 9 3.12 -8.27 -10.40
C LEU A 9 3.72 -7.57 -11.60
N HIS A 10 4.40 -6.45 -11.37
CA HIS A 10 5.02 -5.62 -12.41
C HIS A 10 6.48 -5.34 -12.07
N PRO A 11 7.38 -6.34 -12.21
CA PRO A 11 8.78 -6.18 -11.82
C PRO A 11 9.55 -5.16 -12.66
N GLU A 12 9.06 -4.83 -13.85
CA GLU A 12 9.65 -3.83 -14.73
C GLU A 12 9.25 -2.39 -14.38
N ALA A 13 8.25 -2.22 -13.53
CA ALA A 13 7.76 -0.90 -13.15
C ALA A 13 8.53 -0.35 -11.94
N GLU A 14 8.66 0.97 -11.88
CA GLU A 14 9.15 1.64 -10.69
C GLU A 14 7.96 1.90 -9.76
N VAL A 15 7.84 1.12 -8.69
CA VAL A 15 6.76 1.23 -7.72
C VAL A 15 7.25 1.98 -6.49
N CYS A 16 6.53 3.03 -6.11
CA CYS A 16 6.79 3.79 -4.90
C CYS A 16 5.54 3.83 -4.04
N SER A 17 5.71 3.91 -2.74
CA SER A 17 4.61 4.04 -1.80
C SER A 17 4.90 5.15 -0.79
N ALA A 18 3.85 5.85 -0.37
CA ALA A 18 3.96 6.95 0.58
C ALA A 18 2.61 7.23 1.24
N GLY A 19 2.62 8.03 2.30
CA GLY A 19 1.42 8.45 3.00
C GLY A 19 1.49 9.90 3.43
N VAL A 20 0.34 10.51 3.69
CA VAL A 20 0.26 11.88 4.23
C VAL A 20 0.67 11.92 5.71
N ARG A 21 0.49 10.81 6.42
CA ARG A 21 0.88 10.63 7.82
C ARG A 21 1.51 9.25 7.98
N PRO A 22 2.75 9.07 7.48
CA PRO A 22 3.37 7.76 7.53
C PRO A 22 3.66 7.32 8.97
N ALA A 23 3.48 6.02 9.23
CA ALA A 23 3.91 5.43 10.49
C ALA A 23 5.44 5.44 10.58
N SER A 24 5.98 5.16 11.77
CA SER A 24 7.44 5.12 11.96
C SER A 24 8.08 3.91 11.29
N GLU A 25 7.34 2.82 11.15
CA GLU A 25 7.83 1.58 10.53
C GLU A 25 6.69 0.78 9.91
N VAL A 26 7.04 -0.15 9.04
CA VAL A 26 6.08 -1.10 8.48
C VAL A 26 5.64 -2.07 9.58
N HIS A 27 4.34 -2.34 9.66
CA HIS A 27 3.79 -3.21 10.69
C HIS A 27 4.39 -4.63 10.60
N PRO A 28 4.85 -5.21 11.72
CA PRO A 28 5.46 -6.55 11.70
C PRO A 28 4.56 -7.64 11.14
N LEU A 29 3.24 -7.58 11.38
CA LEU A 29 2.30 -8.54 10.84
C LEU A 29 2.15 -8.41 9.33
N ALA A 30 2.29 -7.21 8.78
CA ALA A 30 2.31 -7.02 7.33
C ALA A 30 3.51 -7.74 6.70
N VAL A 31 4.69 -7.61 7.29
CA VAL A 31 5.89 -8.33 6.84
C VAL A 31 5.66 -9.83 6.88
N LYS A 32 5.07 -10.33 7.97
CA LYS A 32 4.82 -11.76 8.17
C LYS A 32 3.86 -12.32 7.12
N VAL A 33 2.70 -11.68 6.92
CA VAL A 33 1.70 -12.21 5.98
C VAL A 33 2.15 -12.07 4.51
N MET A 34 2.98 -11.08 4.20
CA MET A 34 3.55 -10.96 2.87
C MET A 34 4.59 -12.05 2.59
N ALA A 35 5.39 -12.40 3.60
CA ALA A 35 6.33 -13.51 3.48
C ALA A 35 5.63 -14.83 3.21
N GLU A 36 4.41 -15.02 3.71
CA GLU A 36 3.61 -16.21 3.45
C GLU A 36 3.32 -16.45 1.97
N ILE A 37 3.27 -15.39 1.18
CA ILE A 37 3.05 -15.47 -0.26
C ILE A 37 4.32 -15.21 -1.07
N GLY A 38 5.47 -15.30 -0.42
CA GLY A 38 6.77 -15.18 -1.08
C GLY A 38 7.23 -13.77 -1.39
N ILE A 39 6.63 -12.76 -0.77
CA ILE A 39 6.98 -11.34 -0.97
C ILE A 39 7.64 -10.79 0.28
N ASP A 40 8.89 -10.36 0.17
CA ASP A 40 9.64 -9.76 1.26
C ASP A 40 9.52 -8.24 1.24
N ILE A 41 8.86 -7.68 2.25
CA ILE A 41 8.74 -6.24 2.44
C ILE A 41 9.51 -5.75 3.67
N SER A 42 10.38 -6.59 4.24
CA SER A 42 11.13 -6.25 5.46
C SER A 42 12.07 -5.05 5.29
N SER A 43 12.50 -4.78 4.06
CA SER A 43 13.34 -3.62 3.74
C SER A 43 12.53 -2.35 3.43
N HIS A 44 11.22 -2.46 3.30
CA HIS A 44 10.36 -1.30 3.05
C HIS A 44 10.24 -0.44 4.30
N TYR A 45 10.09 0.85 4.11
CA TYR A 45 9.89 1.80 5.19
C TYR A 45 8.86 2.85 4.78
N PRO A 46 8.08 3.38 5.73
CA PRO A 46 7.11 4.42 5.45
C PRO A 46 7.78 5.72 4.99
N LYS A 47 7.16 6.39 4.03
CA LYS A 47 7.67 7.63 3.45
C LYS A 47 6.56 8.66 3.39
N ASN A 48 6.93 9.93 3.47
CA ASN A 48 5.96 11.02 3.29
C ASN A 48 5.74 11.29 1.82
N VAL A 49 4.49 11.44 1.41
CA VAL A 49 4.11 11.65 0.02
C VAL A 49 4.67 12.96 -0.55
N SER A 50 5.02 13.94 0.29
CA SER A 50 5.56 15.23 -0.15
C SER A 50 6.80 15.08 -1.02
N GLN A 51 7.60 14.03 -0.85
CA GLN A 51 8.80 13.80 -1.66
C GLN A 51 8.50 13.37 -3.10
N TYR A 52 7.24 13.04 -3.40
CA TYR A 52 6.83 12.56 -4.72
C TYR A 52 5.87 13.50 -5.47
N LEU A 53 5.44 14.58 -4.84
CA LEU A 53 4.40 15.45 -5.39
C LEU A 53 4.81 16.19 -6.66
N ASP A 54 6.09 16.45 -6.84
CA ASP A 54 6.65 17.17 -8.00
C ASP A 54 7.16 16.26 -9.11
N GLN A 55 7.03 14.96 -8.93
CA GLN A 55 7.43 13.97 -9.93
C GLN A 55 6.25 13.60 -10.83
N SER A 56 6.55 13.12 -12.03
CA SER A 56 5.55 12.60 -12.96
C SER A 56 5.31 11.12 -12.73
N TRP A 57 4.05 10.72 -12.77
CA TRP A 57 3.64 9.33 -12.53
C TRP A 57 2.68 8.86 -13.60
N ASP A 58 2.83 7.64 -14.05
CA ASP A 58 1.87 7.02 -14.96
C ASP A 58 0.58 6.69 -14.23
N TYR A 59 0.70 6.19 -13.00
CA TYR A 59 -0.43 5.86 -12.13
C TYR A 59 -0.21 6.39 -10.73
N VAL A 60 -1.24 6.98 -10.16
CA VAL A 60 -1.32 7.29 -8.74
C VAL A 60 -2.51 6.52 -8.18
N ILE A 61 -2.24 5.63 -7.22
CA ILE A 61 -3.25 4.76 -6.64
C ILE A 61 -3.36 5.06 -5.14
N THR A 62 -4.55 5.49 -4.70
CA THR A 62 -4.83 5.68 -3.28
C THR A 62 -5.53 4.45 -2.74
N VAL A 63 -5.08 3.95 -1.60
CA VAL A 63 -5.51 2.65 -1.06
C VAL A 63 -6.20 2.71 0.31
N CYS A 64 -6.14 3.85 1.00
CA CYS A 64 -6.82 4.01 2.29
C CYS A 64 -8.29 4.38 2.10
N GLY A 65 -9.18 3.86 2.95
CA GLY A 65 -10.60 4.17 2.89
C GLY A 65 -10.91 5.65 3.06
N GLY A 66 -10.14 6.36 3.90
CA GLY A 66 -10.26 7.80 4.12
C GLY A 66 -9.38 8.67 3.23
N ALA A 67 -8.57 8.07 2.36
CA ALA A 67 -7.56 8.79 1.58
C ALA A 67 -8.16 9.78 0.58
N LYS A 68 -9.40 9.61 0.20
CA LYS A 68 -10.08 10.53 -0.71
C LYS A 68 -10.12 11.97 -0.16
N GLU A 69 -10.25 12.11 1.16
CA GLU A 69 -10.28 13.41 1.81
C GLU A 69 -8.89 14.00 2.00
N SER A 70 -7.87 13.15 2.04
CA SER A 70 -6.48 13.53 2.29
C SER A 70 -5.61 13.37 1.05
N CYS A 71 -6.19 13.09 -0.12
CA CYS A 71 -5.42 12.89 -1.34
C CYS A 71 -4.69 14.19 -1.72
N PRO A 72 -3.34 14.19 -1.73
CA PRO A 72 -2.58 15.39 -2.06
C PRO A 72 -2.67 15.69 -3.55
N LYS A 73 -2.47 16.95 -3.89
CA LYS A 73 -2.37 17.35 -5.29
C LYS A 73 -0.95 17.15 -5.78
N PHE A 74 -0.80 16.40 -6.84
CA PHE A 74 0.49 16.25 -7.52
C PHE A 74 0.72 17.41 -8.46
N ILE A 75 1.93 17.99 -8.39
CA ILE A 75 2.34 19.10 -9.26
C ILE A 75 2.81 18.55 -10.59
N GLY A 76 3.43 17.37 -10.60
CA GLY A 76 3.88 16.68 -11.79
C GLY A 76 2.72 16.06 -12.58
N GLU A 77 3.01 15.56 -13.77
CA GLU A 77 2.01 14.90 -14.59
C GLU A 77 1.61 13.54 -14.03
N VAL A 78 0.31 13.27 -13.99
CA VAL A 78 -0.25 11.99 -13.58
C VAL A 78 -1.07 11.44 -14.74
N GLY A 79 -0.69 10.29 -15.25
CA GLY A 79 -1.39 9.66 -16.37
C GLY A 79 -2.78 9.17 -15.96
N LYS A 80 -2.89 8.49 -14.84
CA LYS A 80 -4.15 7.96 -14.33
C LYS A 80 -4.18 7.98 -12.81
N CYS A 81 -5.26 8.47 -12.22
CA CYS A 81 -5.48 8.47 -10.79
C CYS A 81 -6.60 7.49 -10.45
N LEU A 82 -6.31 6.50 -9.60
CA LEU A 82 -7.24 5.48 -9.19
C LEU A 82 -7.38 5.51 -7.66
N HIS A 83 -8.59 5.24 -7.19
CA HIS A 83 -8.84 5.07 -5.77
C HIS A 83 -9.40 3.66 -5.54
N ILE A 84 -8.61 2.82 -4.85
CA ILE A 84 -8.99 1.45 -4.51
C ILE A 84 -8.86 1.32 -3.00
N GLY A 85 -9.95 1.58 -2.28
CA GLY A 85 -9.95 1.58 -0.83
C GLY A 85 -9.88 0.18 -0.24
N PHE A 86 -9.04 0.01 0.78
CA PHE A 86 -8.95 -1.21 1.57
C PHE A 86 -9.10 -0.86 3.05
N ASP A 87 -9.58 -1.82 3.84
CA ASP A 87 -9.58 -1.66 5.29
C ASP A 87 -8.14 -1.58 5.79
N ASP A 88 -7.92 -0.74 6.79
CA ASP A 88 -6.62 -0.63 7.43
C ASP A 88 -6.51 -1.70 8.53
N PRO A 89 -5.70 -2.75 8.32
CA PRO A 89 -5.61 -3.82 9.31
C PRO A 89 -4.97 -3.37 10.63
N ASP A 90 -4.25 -2.26 10.62
CA ASP A 90 -3.66 -1.67 11.82
C ASP A 90 -4.73 -1.18 12.80
N ALA A 91 -5.95 -0.93 12.32
CA ALA A 91 -7.08 -0.51 13.14
C ALA A 91 -7.81 -1.68 13.80
N PHE A 92 -7.51 -2.92 13.45
CA PHE A 92 -8.18 -4.08 14.03
C PHE A 92 -7.69 -4.38 15.44
N THR A 93 -8.64 -4.79 16.28
CA THR A 93 -8.39 -5.16 17.67
C THR A 93 -8.90 -6.58 17.93
N GLY A 94 -8.42 -7.20 18.99
CA GLY A 94 -8.80 -8.54 19.36
C GLY A 94 -7.58 -9.40 19.67
N SER A 95 -7.73 -10.74 19.58
CA SER A 95 -6.60 -11.65 19.76
C SER A 95 -5.60 -11.50 18.61
N GLU A 96 -4.34 -11.86 18.85
CA GLU A 96 -3.31 -11.82 17.82
C GLU A 96 -3.67 -12.68 16.60
N GLU A 97 -4.25 -13.85 16.83
CA GLU A 97 -4.72 -14.73 15.75
C GLU A 97 -5.78 -14.05 14.88
N ARG A 98 -6.70 -13.33 15.50
CA ARG A 98 -7.76 -12.63 14.80
C ARG A 98 -7.22 -11.46 13.98
N ILE A 99 -6.29 -10.73 14.54
CA ILE A 99 -5.63 -9.61 13.87
C ILE A 99 -4.85 -10.12 12.66
N ILE A 100 -4.10 -11.22 12.78
CA ILE A 100 -3.33 -11.76 11.67
C ILE A 100 -4.23 -12.27 10.54
N GLU A 101 -5.40 -12.84 10.86
CA GLU A 101 -6.39 -13.24 9.85
C GLU A 101 -6.90 -12.04 9.06
N GLU A 102 -7.10 -10.90 9.72
CA GLU A 102 -7.51 -9.67 9.07
C GLU A 102 -6.39 -9.12 8.15
N PHE A 103 -5.14 -9.20 8.57
CA PHE A 103 -4.01 -8.85 7.69
C PHE A 103 -3.96 -9.74 6.45
N ARG A 104 -4.23 -11.04 6.60
CA ARG A 104 -4.29 -11.98 5.48
C ARG A 104 -5.44 -11.65 4.54
N ARG A 105 -6.61 -11.34 5.08
CA ARG A 105 -7.78 -10.97 4.30
C ARG A 105 -7.51 -9.72 3.45
N VAL A 106 -6.99 -8.67 4.07
CA VAL A 106 -6.67 -7.42 3.36
C VAL A 106 -5.57 -7.66 2.32
N ARG A 107 -4.54 -8.44 2.65
CA ARG A 107 -3.49 -8.83 1.71
C ARG A 107 -4.09 -9.47 0.46
N ASP A 108 -5.00 -10.42 0.63
CA ASP A 108 -5.61 -11.15 -0.46
C ASP A 108 -6.53 -10.26 -1.31
N GLU A 109 -7.24 -9.32 -0.68
CA GLU A 109 -8.03 -8.32 -1.39
C GLU A 109 -7.15 -7.41 -2.24
N ILE A 110 -6.04 -6.92 -1.69
CA ILE A 110 -5.08 -6.09 -2.42
C ILE A 110 -4.53 -6.86 -3.62
N ARG A 111 -4.15 -8.10 -3.42
CA ARG A 111 -3.61 -8.96 -4.47
C ARG A 111 -4.62 -9.12 -5.61
N CYS A 112 -5.88 -9.35 -5.28
CA CYS A 112 -6.96 -9.47 -6.26
C CYS A 112 -7.14 -8.18 -7.06
N GLU A 113 -7.23 -7.04 -6.39
CA GLU A 113 -7.45 -5.75 -7.05
C GLU A 113 -6.24 -5.31 -7.89
N MET A 114 -5.02 -5.50 -7.38
CA MET A 114 -3.80 -5.12 -8.11
C MET A 114 -3.58 -6.00 -9.35
N SER A 115 -4.03 -7.24 -9.34
CA SER A 115 -3.92 -8.14 -10.50
C SER A 115 -4.77 -7.70 -11.69
N LYS A 116 -5.73 -6.80 -11.47
CA LYS A 116 -6.59 -6.24 -12.54
C LYS A 116 -5.95 -5.04 -13.26
N LEU A 117 -4.84 -4.54 -12.77
CA LEU A 117 -4.17 -3.35 -13.34
C LEU A 117 -3.23 -3.67 -14.52
#